data_261b58dc065183634eab57706aaf3fb2
#
_entry.id   261b58dc065183634eab57706aaf3fb2
#
_cell.length_a   1.000
_cell.length_b   1.000
_cell.length_c   1.000
_cell.angle_alpha   90.00
_cell.angle_beta   90.00
_cell.angle_gamma   90.00
#
_symmetry.space_group_name_H-M   'P 1'
#
loop_
_entity.id
_entity.type
_entity.pdbx_description
1 polymer ?
#
loop_
_entity_poly.entity_id
_entity_poly.type
_entity_poly.pdbx_seq_one_letter_code
_entity_poly.pdbx_strand_id
1 'polypeptide(L)'
;MTKLSLALVAAILIGCSSEGAKAADEAPLEVQTGRGAIIITSLEDGLRIYSLIVNRGNCRVRWGATSKDKKYYFSFTTSKDKYSVDVFDDKKSKTIETLAIPDFYDKYGKDNAPELNFGVKGEISVNCDPLETQIETNKGSWTFSFR
;
A
#
# COMPACT_ATOMS: atom_id res chain seq x y z
N MET A 1 -23.12 13.48 -25.39
CA MET A 1 -22.83 13.11 -25.12
C MET A 1 -22.37 12.30 -24.86
N THR A 2 -22.14 12.53 -25.09
CA THR A 2 -21.78 11.98 -24.77
C THR A 2 -21.19 11.14 -24.58
N LYS A 3 -21.08 11.38 -24.90
CA LYS A 3 -20.58 10.81 -24.70
C LYS A 3 -19.94 10.04 -24.49
N LEU A 4 -19.71 10.34 -24.68
CA LEU A 4 -19.13 9.69 -24.36
C LEU A 4 -18.55 8.95 -24.28
N SER A 5 -18.46 9.19 -24.53
CA SER A 5 -17.92 8.57 -24.27
C SER A 5 -17.21 7.99 -24.08
N LEU A 6 -17.09 8.34 -24.19
CA LEU A 6 -16.42 7.80 -23.84
C LEU A 6 -15.75 7.04 -23.68
N ALA A 7 -15.63 7.18 -23.83
CA ALA A 7 -15.08 6.51 -23.45
C ALA A 7 -14.43 5.83 -23.37
N LEU A 8 -14.36 6.15 -23.64
CA LEU A 8 -13.79 5.54 -23.29
C LEU A 8 -13.12 4.85 -23.22
N VAL A 9 -13.03 5.14 -23.53
CA VAL A 9 -12.50 4.60 -23.16
C VAL A 9 -11.77 3.96 -22.94
N ALA A 10 -11.67 4.23 -23.29
CA ALA A 10 -11.16 3.70 -22.81
C ALA A 10 -10.48 3.05 -22.62
N ALA A 11 -10.46 3.26 -23.00
CA ALA A 11 -9.99 2.72 -22.58
C ALA A 11 -9.27 2.10 -22.47
N ILE A 12 -9.30 2.29 -22.81
CA ILE A 12 -8.81 1.88 -22.42
C ILE A 12 -8.13 1.23 -22.33
N LEU A 13 -8.04 1.52 -22.72
CA LEU A 13 -7.55 1.08 -22.23
C LEU A 13 -6.95 0.37 -22.14
N ILE A 14 -6.82 0.49 -22.62
CA ILE A 14 -6.35 0.03 -22.23
C ILE A 14 -5.71 -0.67 -22.04
N GLY A 15 -5.42 -0.73 -22.38
CA GLY A 15 -4.97 -1.17 -22.05
C GLY A 15 -4.28 -1.72 -21.74
N CYS A 16 -4.17 -1.51 -22.00
CA CYS A 16 -3.48 -1.86 -21.62
C CYS A 16 -2.77 -2.03 -21.15
N SER A 17 -2.52 -1.84 -21.16
CA SER A 17 -1.68 -1.99 -20.78
C SER A 17 -1.01 -2.01 -19.99
N SER A 18 -0.84 -1.79 -20.08
CA SER A 18 -0.24 -1.73 -19.44
C SER A 18 0.05 -1.88 -18.57
N GLU A 19 0.35 -1.79 -18.32
CA GLU A 19 0.56 -1.99 -17.49
C GLU A 19 0.09 -1.79 -16.48
N GLY A 20 -0.04 -1.76 -16.24
CA GLY A 20 -0.52 -1.50 -15.39
C GLY A 20 -1.48 -1.45 -14.74
N ALA A 21 -1.79 -1.25 -14.60
CA ALA A 21 -2.67 -0.97 -13.90
C ALA A 21 -3.94 -0.80 -14.45
N LYS A 22 -4.50 -1.70 -14.74
CA LYS A 22 -5.60 -1.62 -15.23
C LYS A 22 -6.61 -1.11 -14.37
N ALA A 23 -6.77 -1.35 -13.24
CA ALA A 23 -7.73 -0.74 -12.38
C ALA A 23 -7.32 0.65 -11.99
N ALA A 24 -6.20 1.09 -12.50
CA ALA A 24 -5.59 2.31 -12.04
C ALA A 24 -6.30 3.58 -12.48
N ASP A 25 -7.25 3.52 -13.42
CA ASP A 25 -7.92 4.71 -13.86
C ASP A 25 -8.55 5.49 -12.73
N GLU A 26 -9.01 4.83 -11.71
CA GLU A 26 -9.70 5.47 -10.61
C GLU A 26 -8.92 5.42 -9.33
N ALA A 27 -7.74 4.86 -9.35
CA ALA A 27 -6.97 4.72 -8.13
C ALA A 27 -6.44 6.08 -7.68
N PRO A 28 -6.44 6.35 -6.38
CA PRO A 28 -5.90 7.60 -5.87
C PRO A 28 -4.39 7.56 -5.68
N LEU A 29 -3.70 6.66 -6.36
CA LEU A 29 -2.27 6.48 -6.21
C LEU A 29 -1.67 5.92 -7.48
N GLU A 30 -0.37 6.15 -7.65
CA GLU A 30 0.43 5.52 -8.68
C GLU A 30 1.43 4.59 -8.02
N VAL A 31 1.76 3.51 -8.71
CA VAL A 31 2.67 2.51 -8.17
C VAL A 31 3.76 2.24 -9.20
N GLN A 32 5.01 2.31 -8.76
CA GLN A 32 6.16 1.98 -9.57
C GLN A 32 6.97 0.93 -8.85
N THR A 33 7.68 0.09 -9.61
CA THR A 33 8.56 -0.89 -9.01
C THR A 33 10.00 -0.48 -9.22
N GLY A 34 10.83 -0.77 -8.23
CA GLY A 34 12.26 -0.63 -8.33
C GLY A 34 12.89 -1.91 -7.85
N ARG A 35 14.21 -1.93 -7.80
CA ARG A 35 14.91 -3.11 -7.33
C ARG A 35 14.68 -3.26 -5.83
N GLY A 36 13.95 -4.32 -5.44
CA GLY A 36 13.68 -4.58 -4.05
C GLY A 36 12.72 -3.58 -3.40
N ALA A 37 11.92 -2.87 -4.21
CA ALA A 37 11.06 -1.84 -3.67
C ALA A 37 9.82 -1.63 -4.54
N ILE A 38 8.77 -1.16 -3.88
CA ILE A 38 7.59 -0.62 -4.54
C ILE A 38 7.48 0.82 -4.08
N ILE A 39 7.24 1.72 -5.01
CA ILE A 39 7.12 3.14 -4.71
C ILE A 39 5.69 3.56 -4.99
N ILE A 40 5.02 4.06 -3.98
CA ILE A 40 3.64 4.54 -4.09
C ILE A 40 3.65 6.05 -4.04
N THR A 41 3.03 6.68 -5.01
CA THR A 41 2.84 8.13 -5.01
C THR A 41 1.37 8.41 -4.83
N SER A 42 1.01 9.18 -3.82
CA SER A 42 -0.38 9.53 -3.59
C SER A 42 -0.82 10.60 -4.57
N LEU A 43 -2.02 10.43 -5.09
CA LEU A 43 -2.66 11.41 -5.97
C LEU A 43 -3.75 12.18 -5.26
N GLU A 44 -3.92 11.96 -3.95
CA GLU A 44 -4.91 12.65 -3.13
C GLU A 44 -4.34 12.88 -1.75
N ASP A 45 -4.87 13.87 -1.06
CA ASP A 45 -4.51 14.09 0.33
C ASP A 45 -5.18 13.04 1.21
N GLY A 46 -4.54 12.71 2.31
CA GLY A 46 -5.13 11.82 3.30
C GLY A 46 -5.26 10.37 2.88
N LEU A 47 -4.40 9.92 1.97
CA LEU A 47 -4.41 8.51 1.57
C LEU A 47 -3.74 7.69 2.67
N ARG A 48 -4.45 6.72 3.22
CA ARG A 48 -3.91 5.84 4.25
C ARG A 48 -3.77 4.45 3.67
N ILE A 49 -2.62 3.85 3.88
CA ILE A 49 -2.33 2.51 3.38
C ILE A 49 -2.55 1.53 4.52
N TYR A 50 -3.59 0.70 4.39
CA TYR A 50 -3.91 -0.27 5.43
C TYR A 50 -3.16 -1.57 5.26
N SER A 51 -2.95 -1.99 4.03
CA SER A 51 -2.33 -3.30 3.77
C SER A 51 -1.76 -3.34 2.37
N LEU A 52 -0.68 -4.10 2.22
CA LEU A 52 -0.02 -4.34 0.95
C LEU A 52 0.30 -5.82 0.87
N ILE A 53 -0.05 -6.44 -0.25
CA ILE A 53 0.29 -7.84 -0.49
C ILE A 53 0.88 -7.92 -1.88
N VAL A 54 2.07 -8.50 -2.00
CA VAL A 54 2.79 -8.57 -3.26
C VAL A 54 2.86 -10.02 -3.72
N ASN A 55 2.57 -10.22 -5.01
CA ASN A 55 2.60 -11.55 -5.63
C ASN A 55 1.77 -12.56 -4.82
N ARG A 56 0.61 -12.10 -4.35
CA ARG A 56 -0.36 -12.92 -3.61
C ARG A 56 0.24 -13.52 -2.34
N GLY A 57 1.16 -12.79 -1.71
CA GLY A 57 1.78 -13.23 -0.48
C GLY A 57 3.09 -13.98 -0.66
N ASN A 58 3.51 -14.22 -1.89
CA ASN A 58 4.75 -14.97 -2.13
C ASN A 58 5.99 -14.12 -1.89
N CYS A 59 5.84 -12.83 -1.69
CA CYS A 59 6.94 -11.94 -1.35
C CYS A 59 6.77 -11.42 0.05
N ARG A 60 7.88 -11.18 0.72
CA ARG A 60 7.83 -10.50 2.01
C ARG A 60 7.86 -8.99 1.75
N VAL A 61 6.91 -8.30 2.34
CA VAL A 61 6.75 -6.86 2.18
C VAL A 61 6.84 -6.23 3.56
N ARG A 62 7.56 -5.12 3.67
CA ARG A 62 7.71 -4.42 4.95
C ARG A 62 7.57 -2.93 4.73
N TRP A 63 6.82 -2.29 5.61
CA TRP A 63 6.70 -0.85 5.61
C TRP A 63 6.47 -0.39 7.04
N GLY A 64 6.66 0.89 7.28
CA GLY A 64 6.60 1.40 8.63
C GLY A 64 5.81 2.69 8.75
N ALA A 65 5.47 3.00 9.98
CA ALA A 65 4.78 4.24 10.31
C ALA A 65 5.08 4.60 11.76
N THR A 66 5.06 5.90 12.04
CA THR A 66 5.12 6.38 13.41
C THR A 66 3.70 6.67 13.86
N SER A 67 3.36 6.35 15.10
CA SER A 67 2.02 6.60 15.61
C SER A 67 1.71 8.09 15.60
N LYS A 68 0.42 8.42 15.60
CA LYS A 68 0.01 9.82 15.58
C LYS A 68 0.51 10.59 16.78
N ASP A 69 0.54 9.95 17.94
CA ASP A 69 1.03 10.60 19.17
C ASP A 69 2.53 10.48 19.32
N LYS A 70 3.21 9.84 18.35
CA LYS A 70 4.67 9.70 18.30
C LYS A 70 5.25 8.89 19.45
N LYS A 71 4.43 8.09 20.12
CA LYS A 71 4.89 7.23 21.20
C LYS A 71 5.38 5.88 20.70
N TYR A 72 4.97 5.48 19.50
CA TYR A 72 5.28 4.15 18.98
C TYR A 72 5.75 4.22 17.56
N TYR A 73 6.50 3.21 17.17
CA TYR A 73 6.83 2.96 15.77
C TYR A 73 6.23 1.61 15.40
N PHE A 74 5.61 1.55 14.23
CA PHE A 74 4.94 0.35 13.75
C PHE A 74 5.67 -0.20 12.53
N SER A 75 5.98 -1.49 12.55
CA SER A 75 6.57 -2.16 11.41
C SER A 75 5.60 -3.21 10.91
N PHE A 76 5.08 -3.00 9.73
CA PHE A 76 4.12 -3.90 9.10
C PHE A 76 4.86 -4.90 8.24
N THR A 77 4.43 -6.15 8.27
CA THR A 77 5.01 -7.21 7.44
C THR A 77 3.88 -8.05 6.89
N THR A 78 3.91 -8.27 5.58
CA THR A 78 3.03 -9.27 4.96
C THR A 78 3.89 -10.26 4.18
N SER A 79 3.50 -11.51 4.24
CA SER A 79 4.12 -12.59 3.46
C SER A 79 3.16 -13.76 3.52
N LYS A 80 3.59 -14.86 2.95
CA LYS A 80 2.78 -16.07 2.98
C LYS A 80 2.49 -16.53 4.41
N ASP A 81 3.46 -16.32 5.31
CA ASP A 81 3.38 -16.82 6.68
C ASP A 81 3.11 -15.75 7.71
N LYS A 82 3.13 -14.48 7.31
CA LYS A 82 3.06 -13.41 8.29
C LYS A 82 2.21 -12.27 7.77
N TYR A 83 1.32 -11.78 8.62
CA TYR A 83 0.42 -10.67 8.29
C TYR A 83 0.22 -9.91 9.58
N SER A 84 1.24 -9.15 9.98
CA SER A 84 1.29 -8.63 11.34
C SER A 84 2.01 -7.30 11.41
N VAL A 85 1.86 -6.66 12.57
CA VAL A 85 2.52 -5.40 12.90
C VAL A 85 3.32 -5.63 14.18
N ASP A 86 4.59 -5.26 14.14
CA ASP A 86 5.41 -5.20 15.34
C ASP A 86 5.35 -3.77 15.86
N VAL A 87 4.98 -3.64 17.13
CA VAL A 87 4.87 -2.34 17.79
C VAL A 87 6.13 -2.14 18.62
N PHE A 88 6.81 -1.02 18.38
CA PHE A 88 8.03 -0.69 19.10
C PHE A 88 7.82 0.60 19.88
N ASP A 89 8.68 0.83 20.87
CA ASP A 89 8.72 2.13 21.53
C ASP A 89 9.22 3.18 20.53
N ASP A 90 9.13 4.43 20.91
CA ASP A 90 9.43 5.54 20.01
C ASP A 90 10.91 5.56 19.57
N LYS A 91 11.79 4.90 20.32
CA LYS A 91 13.22 4.83 19.99
C LYS A 91 13.57 3.58 19.22
N LYS A 92 12.57 2.74 18.94
CA LYS A 92 12.74 1.47 18.20
C LYS A 92 13.68 0.51 18.92
N SER A 93 13.84 0.68 20.22
CA SER A 93 14.78 -0.14 20.97
C SER A 93 14.13 -1.36 21.59
N LYS A 94 12.80 -1.40 21.69
CA LYS A 94 12.11 -2.48 22.36
C LYS A 94 10.82 -2.78 21.63
N THR A 95 10.61 -4.06 21.33
CA THR A 95 9.33 -4.53 20.79
C THR A 95 8.35 -4.66 21.94
N ILE A 96 7.23 -3.98 21.85
CA ILE A 96 6.21 -4.01 22.88
C ILE A 96 5.25 -5.16 22.64
N GLU A 97 4.82 -5.38 21.41
CA GLU A 97 3.94 -6.48 21.08
C GLU A 97 3.90 -6.66 19.57
N THR A 98 3.39 -7.81 19.15
CA THR A 98 3.16 -8.11 17.74
C THR A 98 1.70 -8.51 17.61
N LEU A 99 0.99 -7.91 16.66
CA LEU A 99 -0.42 -8.15 16.43
C LEU A 99 -0.67 -8.47 14.96
N ALA A 100 -1.66 -9.33 14.70
CA ALA A 100 -2.15 -9.47 13.33
C ALA A 100 -2.65 -8.11 12.85
N ILE A 101 -2.56 -7.84 11.56
CA ILE A 101 -2.93 -6.52 11.05
C ILE A 101 -4.36 -6.12 11.43
N PRO A 102 -5.38 -6.98 11.30
CA PRO A 102 -6.72 -6.57 11.72
C PRO A 102 -6.80 -6.23 13.21
N ASP A 103 -6.12 -7.01 14.05
CA ASP A 103 -6.11 -6.76 15.49
C ASP A 103 -5.39 -5.47 15.82
N PHE A 104 -4.34 -5.18 15.07
CA PHE A 104 -3.62 -3.92 15.24
C PHE A 104 -4.55 -2.73 15.02
N TYR A 105 -5.32 -2.74 13.92
CA TYR A 105 -6.22 -1.62 13.64
C TYR A 105 -7.37 -1.56 14.66
N ASP A 106 -7.79 -2.69 15.19
CA ASP A 106 -8.80 -2.69 16.23
C ASP A 106 -8.29 -2.03 17.51
N LYS A 107 -7.02 -2.29 17.85
CA LYS A 107 -6.46 -1.78 19.09
C LYS A 107 -5.93 -0.35 18.95
N TYR A 108 -5.20 -0.06 17.89
CA TYR A 108 -4.52 1.23 17.73
C TYR A 108 -5.28 2.19 16.83
N GLY A 109 -6.23 1.70 16.05
CA GLY A 109 -7.03 2.55 15.18
C GLY A 109 -6.45 2.67 13.79
N LYS A 110 -7.34 2.81 12.81
CA LYS A 110 -6.92 2.95 11.41
C LYS A 110 -6.21 4.27 11.15
N ASP A 111 -6.38 5.25 12.04
CA ASP A 111 -5.67 6.52 11.93
C ASP A 111 -4.16 6.35 12.08
N ASN A 112 -3.71 5.23 12.59
CA ASN A 112 -2.28 4.96 12.73
C ASN A 112 -1.68 4.24 11.53
N ALA A 113 -2.44 4.02 10.47
CA ALA A 113 -1.88 3.54 9.22
C ALA A 113 -1.03 4.65 8.58
N PRO A 114 -0.01 4.28 7.80
CA PRO A 114 0.77 5.29 7.10
C PRO A 114 -0.11 6.18 6.25
N GLU A 115 0.15 7.48 6.28
CA GLU A 115 -0.64 8.45 5.54
C GLU A 115 0.26 9.15 4.52
N LEU A 116 -0.24 9.27 3.30
CA LEU A 116 0.44 10.00 2.24
C LEU A 116 -0.47 11.09 1.72
N ASN A 117 0.03 12.31 1.67
CA ASN A 117 -0.69 13.41 1.06
C ASN A 117 -0.30 13.52 -0.41
N PHE A 118 -1.02 14.33 -1.14
CA PHE A 118 -0.83 14.47 -2.58
C PHE A 118 0.64 14.68 -2.91
N GLY A 119 1.15 13.88 -3.84
CA GLY A 119 2.51 14.00 -4.34
C GLY A 119 3.57 13.35 -3.47
N VAL A 120 3.21 12.90 -2.27
CA VAL A 120 4.16 12.26 -1.38
C VAL A 120 4.37 10.82 -1.81
N LYS A 121 5.62 10.38 -1.78
CA LYS A 121 6.00 9.03 -2.16
C LYS A 121 6.33 8.21 -0.92
N GLY A 122 5.81 6.99 -0.90
CA GLY A 122 6.21 6.01 0.12
C GLY A 122 6.97 4.89 -0.54
N GLU A 123 8.07 4.48 0.07
CA GLU A 123 8.88 3.39 -0.44
C GLU A 123 8.71 2.17 0.45
N ILE A 124 8.40 1.04 -0.16
CA ILE A 124 8.12 -0.20 0.54
C ILE A 124 9.14 -1.24 0.13
N SER A 125 9.77 -1.90 1.10
CA SER A 125 10.76 -2.93 0.84
C SER A 125 10.09 -4.25 0.49
N VAL A 126 10.57 -4.90 -0.57
CA VAL A 126 10.10 -6.23 -0.93
C VAL A 126 11.32 -7.11 -1.21
N ASN A 127 11.19 -8.41 -0.97
CA ASN A 127 12.31 -9.33 -1.13
C ASN A 127 12.25 -10.11 -2.44
N CYS A 128 11.51 -9.61 -3.41
CA CYS A 128 11.32 -10.30 -4.69
C CYS A 128 11.14 -9.28 -5.80
N ASP A 129 10.96 -9.80 -7.02
CA ASP A 129 10.62 -8.98 -8.17
C ASP A 129 9.09 -8.87 -8.22
N PRO A 130 8.51 -7.70 -7.95
CA PRO A 130 7.06 -7.59 -7.88
C PRO A 130 6.42 -7.73 -9.25
N LEU A 131 5.42 -8.59 -9.35
CA LEU A 131 4.62 -8.75 -10.55
C LEU A 131 3.20 -8.24 -10.36
N GLU A 132 2.75 -8.25 -9.11
CA GLU A 132 1.39 -7.83 -8.78
C GLU A 132 1.39 -7.33 -7.34
N THR A 133 0.66 -6.26 -7.06
CA THR A 133 0.46 -5.83 -5.67
C THR A 133 -0.99 -5.48 -5.45
N GLN A 134 -1.52 -5.91 -4.31
CA GLN A 134 -2.82 -5.50 -3.84
C GLN A 134 -2.62 -4.48 -2.74
N ILE A 135 -3.31 -3.35 -2.85
CA ILE A 135 -3.18 -2.26 -1.89
C ILE A 135 -4.55 -1.93 -1.35
N GLU A 136 -4.70 -2.04 -0.04
CA GLU A 136 -5.93 -1.67 0.64
C GLU A 136 -5.73 -0.31 1.29
N THR A 137 -6.64 0.63 1.02
CA THR A 137 -6.54 1.99 1.53
C THR A 137 -7.86 2.43 2.11
N ASN A 138 -7.86 3.61 2.73
CA ASN A 138 -9.10 4.21 3.22
C ASN A 138 -10.01 4.71 2.09
N LYS A 139 -9.53 4.65 0.84
CA LYS A 139 -10.33 5.09 -0.31
C LYS A 139 -10.77 3.91 -1.17
N GLY A 140 -10.39 2.71 -0.81
CA GLY A 140 -10.73 1.49 -1.55
C GLY A 140 -9.53 0.60 -1.73
N SER A 141 -9.70 -0.46 -2.49
CA SER A 141 -8.64 -1.45 -2.72
C SER A 141 -8.39 -1.58 -4.21
N TRP A 142 -7.14 -1.70 -4.57
CA TRP A 142 -6.74 -1.83 -5.98
C TRP A 142 -5.69 -2.89 -6.13
N THR A 143 -5.66 -3.49 -7.31
CA THR A 143 -4.62 -4.44 -7.69
C THR A 143 -3.89 -3.89 -8.90
N PHE A 144 -2.57 -3.87 -8.82
CA PHE A 144 -1.70 -3.38 -9.88
C PHE A 144 -0.85 -4.52 -10.40
N SER A 145 -0.70 -4.60 -11.71
CA SER A 145 0.15 -5.59 -12.35
C SER A 145 1.31 -4.89 -13.04
N PHE A 146 2.49 -5.48 -12.92
CA PHE A 146 3.71 -4.89 -13.46
C PHE A 146 4.29 -5.81 -14.52
N ARG A 147 4.07 -5.47 -15.78
CA ARG A 147 4.54 -6.32 -16.86
C ARG A 147 4.99 -5.52 -18.02
#